data_ab2195b61498873162ea9202128e75dc
#
_entry.id   ab2195b61498873162ea9202128e75dc
#
_cell.length_a   1.000
_cell.length_b   1.000
_cell.length_c   1.000
_cell.angle_alpha   90.00
_cell.angle_beta   90.00
_cell.angle_gamma   90.00
#
_symmetry.space_group_name_H-M   'P 1'
#
loop_
_entity.id
_entity.type
_entity.pdbx_description
1 polymer ?
#
loop_
_entity_poly.entity_id
_entity_poly.type
_entity_poly.pdbx_seq_one_letter_code
_entity_poly.pdbx_strand_id
1 'polypeptide(L)'
;MIKPDYPSVLLIYTGGTIGMIENPETGALEAFNFDQLQENVPELKRFNYRISSYQFNPPIDSSDMEPALWSKLVKIIHYNYDNFDGFVILHGTDTMAYTASALSFMLENLSKPVILTGSQLPIGVLRTDGKENLITSIEIAAAKYPDGRAIVPEVCIFFENLLLRGNRTTKINAENFNAFRSYNYPPLATAGIHIKYEYDRIRKADLNLPMHPHYVFDTNVLILTIFPGIQENVVSNVFRIPGLKAVVLKTYGSGNAPQKPWFIRLLKEATQRGIVIVNISQCPAGMVEMARYETGLHLLDAGVISGFDATVESVLTKLMFLFGHNLTPKEVRNEINRSIAGEFTRPEL
;
A
#
# COMPACT_ATOMS: atom_id res chain seq x y z
N MET A 1 -17.95 29.55 26.83
CA MET A 1 -16.79 29.43 25.91
C MET A 1 -16.90 28.08 25.24
N ILE A 2 -17.19 28.04 23.94
CA ILE A 2 -17.12 26.81 23.14
C ILE A 2 -15.62 26.42 23.15
N LYS A 3 -15.29 25.23 23.67
CA LYS A 3 -13.93 24.72 23.54
C LYS A 3 -13.59 24.64 22.05
N PRO A 4 -12.44 25.16 21.61
CA PRO A 4 -12.05 25.02 20.22
C PRO A 4 -12.03 23.51 19.89
N ASP A 5 -12.70 23.15 18.80
CA ASP A 5 -12.74 21.77 18.31
C ASP A 5 -11.42 21.48 17.61
N TYR A 6 -10.43 21.07 18.39
CA TYR A 6 -9.11 20.73 17.87
C TYR A 6 -9.19 19.44 17.05
N PRO A 7 -8.53 19.38 15.87
CA PRO A 7 -8.44 18.14 15.09
C PRO A 7 -7.95 16.97 15.95
N SER A 8 -8.50 15.80 15.68
CA SER A 8 -8.22 14.58 16.44
C SER A 8 -7.57 13.53 15.53
N VAL A 9 -6.45 12.97 15.98
CA VAL A 9 -5.68 11.97 15.23
C VAL A 9 -5.48 10.73 16.09
N LEU A 10 -5.80 9.55 15.54
CA LEU A 10 -5.46 8.27 16.14
C LEU A 10 -4.13 7.78 15.58
N LEU A 11 -3.14 7.65 16.47
CA LEU A 11 -1.86 7.05 16.16
C LEU A 11 -1.93 5.54 16.42
N ILE A 12 -1.73 4.71 15.39
CA ILE A 12 -1.75 3.26 15.49
C ILE A 12 -0.32 2.73 15.33
N TYR A 13 0.26 2.23 16.40
CA TYR A 13 1.58 1.61 16.37
C TYR A 13 1.46 0.10 16.15
N THR A 14 1.89 -0.37 14.98
CA THR A 14 1.91 -1.81 14.68
C THR A 14 3.22 -2.47 15.06
N GLY A 15 4.31 -1.70 15.07
CA GLY A 15 5.69 -2.16 15.25
C GLY A 15 6.65 -1.43 14.31
N GLY A 16 7.83 -1.98 14.14
CA GLY A 16 8.88 -1.43 13.29
C GLY A 16 9.83 -0.48 14.02
N THR A 17 10.92 -0.15 13.34
CA THR A 17 12.08 0.57 13.88
C THR A 17 11.73 1.93 14.48
N ILE A 18 10.74 2.63 13.92
CA ILE A 18 10.33 3.97 14.42
C ILE A 18 9.91 3.93 15.90
N GLY A 19 9.30 2.84 16.36
CA GLY A 19 8.84 2.65 17.73
C GLY A 19 9.81 1.85 18.59
N MET A 20 11.09 1.88 18.31
CA MET A 20 12.11 1.22 19.10
C MET A 20 12.99 2.23 19.82
N ILE A 21 13.42 1.87 21.03
CA ILE A 21 14.40 2.58 21.84
C ILE A 21 15.52 1.60 22.18
N GLU A 22 16.76 2.08 22.16
CA GLU A 22 17.89 1.31 22.65
C GLU A 22 17.83 1.21 24.17
N ASN A 23 17.78 -0.01 24.69
CA ASN A 23 17.89 -0.28 26.10
C ASN A 23 19.32 0.11 26.58
N PRO A 24 19.47 1.06 27.50
CA PRO A 24 20.77 1.55 27.91
C PRO A 24 21.66 0.52 28.62
N GLU A 25 21.08 -0.57 29.16
CA GLU A 25 21.81 -1.61 29.84
C GLU A 25 22.28 -2.73 28.89
N THR A 26 21.46 -3.07 27.90
CA THR A 26 21.70 -4.23 27.00
C THR A 26 22.14 -3.84 25.61
N GLY A 27 21.93 -2.58 25.20
CA GLY A 27 22.10 -2.10 23.81
C GLY A 27 21.09 -2.68 22.82
N ALA A 28 20.12 -3.47 23.28
CA ALA A 28 19.09 -4.05 22.43
C ALA A 28 17.98 -3.05 22.13
N LEU A 29 17.39 -3.12 20.93
CA LEU A 29 16.23 -2.32 20.57
C LEU A 29 14.96 -2.94 21.17
N GLU A 30 14.25 -2.17 21.95
CA GLU A 30 12.98 -2.54 22.59
C GLU A 30 11.85 -1.63 22.11
N ALA A 31 10.65 -2.18 21.99
CA ALA A 31 9.47 -1.40 21.64
C ALA A 31 9.08 -0.47 22.80
N PHE A 32 8.83 0.80 22.51
CA PHE A 32 8.39 1.77 23.49
C PHE A 32 6.86 1.94 23.52
N ASN A 33 6.33 2.48 24.61
CA ASN A 33 4.93 2.87 24.73
C ASN A 33 4.69 4.33 24.27
N PHE A 34 3.42 4.74 24.18
CA PHE A 34 3.06 6.09 23.72
C PHE A 34 3.58 7.22 24.63
N ASP A 35 3.67 7.00 25.95
CA ASP A 35 4.20 8.00 26.86
C ASP A 35 5.68 8.28 26.57
N GLN A 36 6.45 7.22 26.32
CA GLN A 36 7.84 7.32 25.90
C GLN A 36 7.98 8.02 24.52
N LEU A 37 7.01 7.83 23.61
CA LEU A 37 6.98 8.57 22.34
C LEU A 37 6.88 10.08 22.59
N GLN A 38 5.99 10.52 23.46
CA GLN A 38 5.85 11.94 23.80
C GLN A 38 7.08 12.54 24.48
N GLU A 39 7.85 11.72 25.21
CA GLU A 39 9.13 12.13 25.79
C GLU A 39 10.22 12.31 24.72
N ASN A 40 10.27 11.41 23.74
CA ASN A 40 11.26 11.45 22.66
C ASN A 40 10.90 12.46 21.55
N VAL A 41 9.62 12.83 21.43
CA VAL A 41 9.12 13.83 20.48
C VAL A 41 8.28 14.88 21.22
N PRO A 42 8.94 15.74 22.03
CA PRO A 42 8.24 16.76 22.81
C PRO A 42 7.49 17.79 21.95
N GLU A 43 7.84 17.89 20.67
CA GLU A 43 7.17 18.71 19.68
C GLU A 43 5.69 18.37 19.53
N LEU A 44 5.30 17.12 19.77
CA LEU A 44 3.90 16.69 19.74
C LEU A 44 3.00 17.47 20.72
N LYS A 45 3.56 17.95 21.83
CA LYS A 45 2.85 18.78 22.82
C LYS A 45 2.58 20.21 22.32
N ARG A 46 3.22 20.64 21.24
CA ARG A 46 3.03 21.98 20.64
C ARG A 46 1.87 22.01 19.63
N PHE A 47 1.41 20.84 19.19
CA PHE A 47 0.23 20.76 18.36
C PHE A 47 -1.02 21.10 19.14
N ASN A 48 -1.90 21.89 18.55
CA ASN A 48 -3.26 22.07 19.02
C ASN A 48 -4.15 20.94 18.48
N TYR A 49 -3.70 19.67 18.64
CA TYR A 49 -4.41 18.47 18.19
C TYR A 49 -4.65 17.54 19.37
N ARG A 50 -5.74 16.80 19.32
CA ARG A 50 -6.00 15.69 20.23
C ARG A 50 -5.41 14.42 19.64
N ILE A 51 -4.26 13.99 20.15
CA ILE A 51 -3.59 12.76 19.72
C ILE A 51 -3.92 11.66 20.73
N SER A 52 -4.44 10.54 20.25
CA SER A 52 -4.65 9.31 21.00
C SER A 52 -3.86 8.18 20.32
N SER A 53 -3.56 7.13 21.07
CA SER A 53 -2.79 6.00 20.55
C SER A 53 -3.48 4.66 20.72
N TYR A 54 -3.19 3.76 19.80
CA TYR A 54 -3.48 2.33 19.89
C TYR A 54 -2.20 1.56 19.57
N GLN A 55 -1.81 0.63 20.41
CA GLN A 55 -0.60 -0.16 20.22
C GLN A 55 -0.92 -1.64 20.05
N PHE A 56 -0.29 -2.28 19.07
CA PHE A 56 -0.30 -3.73 18.95
C PHE A 56 0.53 -4.37 20.06
N ASN A 57 0.01 -5.40 20.68
CA ASN A 57 0.70 -6.13 21.73
C ASN A 57 0.65 -7.64 21.44
N PRO A 58 1.80 -8.27 21.18
CA PRO A 58 3.12 -7.63 20.99
C PRO A 58 3.17 -6.77 19.72
N PRO A 59 4.13 -5.83 19.60
CA PRO A 59 4.45 -5.17 18.35
C PRO A 59 4.93 -6.18 17.32
N ILE A 60 4.66 -5.89 16.03
CA ILE A 60 4.88 -6.82 14.91
C ILE A 60 6.10 -6.37 14.12
N ASP A 61 6.99 -7.30 13.79
CA ASP A 61 7.92 -7.08 12.69
C ASP A 61 7.14 -7.05 11.37
N SER A 62 7.41 -6.07 10.52
CA SER A 62 6.68 -5.95 9.25
C SER A 62 6.91 -7.12 8.30
N SER A 63 7.99 -7.90 8.47
CA SER A 63 8.21 -9.14 7.73
C SER A 63 7.18 -10.23 8.05
N ASP A 64 6.54 -10.16 9.23
CA ASP A 64 5.47 -11.05 9.67
C ASP A 64 4.06 -10.52 9.37
N MET A 65 3.96 -9.43 8.58
CA MET A 65 2.67 -8.86 8.20
C MET A 65 1.87 -9.83 7.34
N GLU A 66 0.61 -10.03 7.70
CA GLU A 66 -0.32 -10.93 7.01
C GLU A 66 -1.73 -10.33 6.89
N PRO A 67 -2.62 -10.86 6.04
CA PRO A 67 -3.98 -10.33 5.84
C PRO A 67 -4.84 -10.24 7.10
N ALA A 68 -4.66 -11.14 8.08
CA ALA A 68 -5.35 -11.07 9.36
C ALA A 68 -5.03 -9.78 10.13
N LEU A 69 -3.80 -9.28 10.00
CA LEU A 69 -3.33 -8.05 10.62
C LEU A 69 -3.87 -6.81 9.88
N TRP A 70 -3.99 -6.87 8.55
CA TRP A 70 -4.69 -5.82 7.79
C TRP A 70 -6.16 -5.72 8.21
N SER A 71 -6.84 -6.87 8.37
CA SER A 71 -8.22 -6.90 8.88
C SER A 71 -8.33 -6.30 10.28
N LYS A 72 -7.34 -6.53 11.15
CA LYS A 72 -7.28 -5.91 12.49
C LYS A 72 -7.11 -4.39 12.39
N LEU A 73 -6.23 -3.90 11.50
CA LEU A 73 -6.06 -2.45 11.24
C LEU A 73 -7.37 -1.81 10.78
N VAL A 74 -8.06 -2.42 9.81
CA VAL A 74 -9.35 -1.93 9.33
C VAL A 74 -10.38 -1.88 10.45
N LYS A 75 -10.45 -2.90 11.32
CA LYS A 75 -11.36 -2.90 12.48
C LYS A 75 -11.05 -1.74 13.44
N ILE A 76 -9.77 -1.49 13.74
CA ILE A 76 -9.35 -0.37 14.59
C ILE A 76 -9.79 0.96 13.99
N ILE A 77 -9.53 1.17 12.69
CA ILE A 77 -9.92 2.39 11.97
C ILE A 77 -11.45 2.53 11.98
N HIS A 78 -12.18 1.49 11.61
CA HIS A 78 -13.64 1.49 11.53
C HIS A 78 -14.30 1.83 12.88
N TYR A 79 -13.89 1.16 13.97
CA TYR A 79 -14.46 1.42 15.29
C TYR A 79 -14.16 2.82 15.85
N ASN A 80 -13.13 3.47 15.32
CA ASN A 80 -12.72 4.80 15.73
C ASN A 80 -13.03 5.88 14.66
N TYR A 81 -13.69 5.50 13.56
CA TYR A 81 -13.83 6.37 12.41
C TYR A 81 -14.54 7.68 12.75
N ASP A 82 -15.62 7.63 13.54
CA ASP A 82 -16.39 8.82 13.91
C ASP A 82 -15.73 9.69 15.00
N ASN A 83 -14.78 9.12 15.74
CA ASN A 83 -14.13 9.79 16.87
C ASN A 83 -12.86 10.58 16.48
N PHE A 84 -12.29 10.30 15.31
CA PHE A 84 -11.04 10.90 14.85
C PHE A 84 -11.18 11.49 13.46
N ASP A 85 -10.42 12.54 13.20
CA ASP A 85 -10.38 13.24 11.91
C ASP A 85 -9.39 12.61 10.93
N GLY A 86 -8.42 11.88 11.44
CA GLY A 86 -7.43 11.16 10.65
C GLY A 86 -6.71 10.09 11.44
N PHE A 87 -5.98 9.23 10.73
CA PHE A 87 -5.27 8.08 11.26
C PHE A 87 -3.84 8.09 10.78
N VAL A 88 -2.90 7.85 11.68
CA VAL A 88 -1.48 7.65 11.36
C VAL A 88 -1.08 6.26 11.82
N ILE A 89 -0.52 5.46 10.92
CA ILE A 89 -0.06 4.11 11.20
C ILE A 89 1.46 4.09 11.21
N LEU A 90 2.05 3.84 12.38
CA LEU A 90 3.49 3.58 12.50
C LEU A 90 3.76 2.10 12.18
N HIS A 91 4.53 1.87 11.13
CA HIS A 91 4.69 0.56 10.51
C HIS A 91 6.17 0.31 10.16
N GLY A 92 6.61 -0.93 10.23
CA GLY A 92 7.92 -1.31 9.70
C GLY A 92 7.98 -1.15 8.17
N THR A 93 9.14 -0.76 7.65
CA THR A 93 9.24 -0.31 6.25
C THR A 93 9.15 -1.44 5.21
N ASP A 94 9.44 -2.71 5.55
CA ASP A 94 9.60 -3.79 4.58
C ASP A 94 8.32 -4.13 3.82
N THR A 95 7.18 -4.15 4.50
CA THR A 95 5.87 -4.48 3.88
C THR A 95 4.87 -3.34 3.93
N MET A 96 5.33 -2.11 4.27
CA MET A 96 4.45 -0.94 4.36
C MET A 96 3.68 -0.68 3.05
N ALA A 97 4.31 -0.86 1.88
CA ALA A 97 3.67 -0.68 0.59
C ALA A 97 2.56 -1.72 0.32
N TYR A 98 2.73 -2.96 0.79
CA TYR A 98 1.68 -3.98 0.74
C TYR A 98 0.51 -3.62 1.67
N THR A 99 0.80 -3.21 2.91
CA THR A 99 -0.23 -2.77 3.85
C THR A 99 -1.01 -1.56 3.33
N ALA A 100 -0.31 -0.55 2.80
CA ALA A 100 -0.94 0.63 2.23
C ALA A 100 -1.81 0.28 1.00
N SER A 101 -1.35 -0.63 0.15
CA SER A 101 -2.13 -1.13 -0.99
C SER A 101 -3.37 -1.89 -0.54
N ALA A 102 -3.24 -2.80 0.44
CA ALA A 102 -4.36 -3.56 0.98
C ALA A 102 -5.42 -2.64 1.61
N LEU A 103 -5.01 -1.71 2.48
CA LEU A 103 -5.93 -0.77 3.12
C LEU A 103 -6.62 0.15 2.12
N SER A 104 -5.98 0.49 0.99
CA SER A 104 -6.59 1.28 -0.09
C SER A 104 -7.82 0.60 -0.71
N PHE A 105 -7.86 -0.74 -0.73
CA PHE A 105 -9.01 -1.51 -1.21
C PHE A 105 -10.00 -1.85 -0.09
N MET A 106 -9.51 -2.06 1.14
CA MET A 106 -10.35 -2.46 2.28
C MET A 106 -11.17 -1.32 2.86
N LEU A 107 -10.76 -0.06 2.68
CA LEU A 107 -11.43 1.13 3.19
C LEU A 107 -12.15 1.83 2.03
N GLU A 108 -13.27 1.25 1.57
CA GLU A 108 -14.07 1.80 0.49
C GLU A 108 -14.75 3.10 0.93
N ASN A 109 -14.85 4.09 0.05
CA ASN A 109 -15.41 5.43 0.29
C ASN A 109 -14.74 6.17 1.46
N LEU A 110 -13.43 6.01 1.61
CA LEU A 110 -12.67 6.68 2.64
C LEU A 110 -12.76 8.21 2.49
N SER A 111 -13.21 8.91 3.54
CA SER A 111 -13.34 10.37 3.58
C SER A 111 -12.35 11.03 4.55
N LYS A 112 -11.52 10.26 5.24
CA LYS A 112 -10.52 10.72 6.20
C LYS A 112 -9.14 10.20 5.83
N PRO A 113 -8.04 10.91 6.18
CA PRO A 113 -6.69 10.45 5.88
C PRO A 113 -6.34 9.19 6.67
N VAL A 114 -5.65 8.25 6.00
CA VAL A 114 -4.95 7.12 6.64
C VAL A 114 -3.51 7.16 6.15
N ILE A 115 -2.60 7.68 6.98
CA ILE A 115 -1.22 7.93 6.62
C ILE A 115 -0.33 6.87 7.26
N LEU A 116 0.29 6.03 6.44
CA LEU A 116 1.33 5.11 6.91
C LEU A 116 2.68 5.83 6.90
N THR A 117 3.45 5.62 7.95
CA THR A 117 4.82 6.08 8.05
C THR A 117 5.66 5.15 8.92
N GLY A 118 6.96 5.38 8.92
CA GLY A 118 7.94 4.63 9.67
C GLY A 118 9.26 5.37 9.68
N SER A 119 10.33 4.69 9.98
CA SER A 119 11.69 5.24 9.89
C SER A 119 12.70 4.17 9.56
N GLN A 120 13.85 4.60 9.04
CA GLN A 120 15.02 3.74 8.87
C GLN A 120 15.83 3.63 10.17
N LEU A 121 15.76 4.66 11.03
CA LEU A 121 16.43 4.69 12.33
C LEU A 121 15.40 4.82 13.46
N PRO A 122 15.66 4.21 14.63
CA PRO A 122 14.83 4.40 15.83
C PRO A 122 14.63 5.87 16.18
N ILE A 123 13.46 6.23 16.70
CA ILE A 123 13.11 7.63 16.95
C ILE A 123 13.99 8.30 18.01
N GLY A 124 14.56 7.52 18.92
CA GLY A 124 15.47 8.00 19.98
C GLY A 124 16.92 8.23 19.51
N VAL A 125 17.28 7.83 18.30
CA VAL A 125 18.67 7.93 17.81
C VAL A 125 18.94 9.30 17.20
N LEU A 126 20.18 9.80 17.36
CA LEU A 126 20.66 10.99 16.67
C LEU A 126 20.53 10.82 15.14
N ARG A 127 20.07 11.85 14.43
CA ARG A 127 19.82 11.85 12.99
C ARG A 127 18.72 10.90 12.51
N THR A 128 17.79 10.54 13.39
CA THR A 128 16.60 9.77 12.96
C THR A 128 15.76 10.55 11.96
N ASP A 129 15.24 9.84 10.95
CA ASP A 129 14.18 10.32 10.06
C ASP A 129 12.79 10.20 10.70
N GLY A 130 12.68 9.46 11.80
CA GLY A 130 11.39 9.12 12.44
C GLY A 130 10.64 10.34 12.98
N LYS A 131 11.30 11.34 13.51
CA LYS A 131 10.65 12.52 14.10
C LYS A 131 9.91 13.34 13.04
N GLU A 132 10.58 13.69 11.95
CA GLU A 132 9.97 14.47 10.86
C GLU A 132 8.88 13.67 10.16
N ASN A 133 9.11 12.38 9.94
CA ASN A 133 8.11 11.48 9.35
C ASN A 133 6.83 11.42 10.20
N LEU A 134 6.96 11.31 11.53
CA LEU A 134 5.84 11.27 12.45
C LEU A 134 5.09 12.60 12.51
N ILE A 135 5.82 13.70 12.78
CA ILE A 135 5.27 15.05 12.94
C ILE A 135 4.47 15.44 11.70
N THR A 136 5.10 15.31 10.51
CA THR A 136 4.45 15.67 9.25
C THR A 136 3.27 14.76 8.91
N SER A 137 3.35 13.46 9.23
CA SER A 137 2.21 12.54 9.05
C SER A 137 1.00 12.93 9.89
N ILE A 138 1.22 13.35 11.14
CA ILE A 138 0.14 13.85 12.03
C ILE A 138 -0.46 15.15 11.48
N GLU A 139 0.38 16.08 11.01
CA GLU A 139 -0.07 17.34 10.42
C GLU A 139 -0.94 17.10 9.17
N ILE A 140 -0.52 16.20 8.28
CA ILE A 140 -1.31 15.81 7.10
C ILE A 140 -2.62 15.12 7.50
N ALA A 141 -2.59 14.23 8.50
CA ALA A 141 -3.77 13.53 8.98
C ALA A 141 -4.80 14.46 9.65
N ALA A 142 -4.35 15.58 10.21
CA ALA A 142 -5.18 16.60 10.82
C ALA A 142 -5.66 17.68 9.84
N ALA A 143 -5.09 17.76 8.64
CA ALA A 143 -5.30 18.85 7.70
C ALA A 143 -6.70 18.83 7.08
N LYS A 144 -7.40 19.98 7.15
CA LYS A 144 -8.77 20.15 6.65
C LYS A 144 -8.91 21.38 5.78
N TYR A 145 -9.86 21.33 4.88
CA TYR A 145 -10.39 22.52 4.21
C TYR A 145 -11.17 23.39 5.21
N PRO A 146 -11.42 24.67 4.88
CA PRO A 146 -12.24 25.56 5.73
C PRO A 146 -13.66 25.04 6.01
N ASP A 147 -14.19 24.16 5.17
CA ASP A 147 -15.50 23.52 5.33
C ASP A 147 -15.46 22.25 6.20
N GLY A 148 -14.31 21.93 6.78
CA GLY A 148 -14.11 20.78 7.68
C GLY A 148 -13.78 19.46 7.00
N ARG A 149 -13.80 19.37 5.67
CA ARG A 149 -13.42 18.17 4.93
C ARG A 149 -11.91 17.93 5.02
N ALA A 150 -11.50 16.66 5.08
CA ALA A 150 -10.09 16.32 4.99
C ALA A 150 -9.49 16.73 3.64
N ILE A 151 -8.24 17.21 3.63
CA ILE A 151 -7.52 17.53 2.39
C ILE A 151 -7.17 16.25 1.64
N VAL A 152 -6.74 15.19 2.34
CA VAL A 152 -6.27 13.93 1.74
C VAL A 152 -7.12 12.76 2.22
N PRO A 153 -8.30 12.50 1.64
CA PRO A 153 -9.16 11.38 2.02
C PRO A 153 -8.71 10.08 1.32
N GLU A 154 -7.45 9.70 1.53
CA GLU A 154 -6.82 8.53 0.90
C GLU A 154 -5.94 7.77 1.89
N VAL A 155 -5.64 6.51 1.56
CA VAL A 155 -4.54 5.77 2.19
C VAL A 155 -3.23 6.18 1.50
N CYS A 156 -2.31 6.73 2.27
CA CYS A 156 -1.04 7.25 1.77
C CYS A 156 0.15 6.73 2.56
N ILE A 157 1.33 6.79 1.96
CA ILE A 157 2.60 6.67 2.64
C ILE A 157 3.24 8.05 2.66
N PHE A 158 3.59 8.52 3.85
CA PHE A 158 4.47 9.68 4.01
C PHE A 158 5.85 9.22 4.44
N PHE A 159 6.85 9.58 3.68
CA PHE A 159 8.23 9.22 3.99
C PHE A 159 9.20 10.29 3.46
N GLU A 160 10.20 10.63 4.27
CA GLU A 160 11.15 11.72 4.00
C GLU A 160 10.39 13.07 3.88
N ASN A 161 10.08 13.50 2.68
CA ASN A 161 9.35 14.75 2.43
C ASN A 161 8.19 14.58 1.43
N LEU A 162 7.83 13.36 1.09
CA LEU A 162 6.85 13.06 0.06
C LEU A 162 5.63 12.33 0.62
N LEU A 163 4.44 12.83 0.28
CA LEU A 163 3.19 12.10 0.46
C LEU A 163 2.87 11.35 -0.83
N LEU A 164 2.88 10.04 -0.76
CA LEU A 164 2.67 9.14 -1.89
C LEU A 164 1.33 8.42 -1.74
N ARG A 165 0.58 8.22 -2.84
CA ARG A 165 -0.59 7.35 -2.81
C ARG A 165 -0.18 5.94 -2.46
N GLY A 166 -0.80 5.32 -1.45
CA GLY A 166 -0.36 4.06 -0.87
C GLY A 166 -0.25 2.92 -1.87
N ASN A 167 -1.27 2.74 -2.71
CA ASN A 167 -1.32 1.69 -3.73
C ASN A 167 -0.56 2.02 -5.05
N ARG A 168 0.20 3.11 -5.06
CA ARG A 168 1.10 3.49 -6.17
C ARG A 168 2.57 3.49 -5.76
N THR A 169 2.84 3.07 -4.52
CA THR A 169 4.14 3.19 -3.86
C THR A 169 4.80 1.83 -3.72
N THR A 170 6.11 1.81 -3.87
CA THR A 170 6.96 0.62 -3.62
C THR A 170 8.18 1.01 -2.80
N LYS A 171 8.71 0.06 -1.99
CA LYS A 171 9.99 0.23 -1.29
C LYS A 171 11.13 0.00 -2.27
N ILE A 172 12.05 0.97 -2.34
CA ILE A 172 13.15 0.96 -3.32
C ILE A 172 14.54 0.88 -2.68
N ASN A 173 14.63 1.12 -1.37
CA ASN A 173 15.91 1.15 -0.68
C ASN A 173 15.79 0.58 0.73
N ALA A 174 16.79 -0.20 1.14
CA ALA A 174 16.86 -0.80 2.46
C ALA A 174 17.66 0.03 3.47
N GLU A 175 18.48 0.98 3.03
CA GLU A 175 19.43 1.71 3.87
C GLU A 175 19.21 3.23 3.88
N ASN A 176 18.81 3.83 2.75
CA ASN A 176 18.67 5.28 2.64
C ASN A 176 17.30 5.75 3.18
N PHE A 177 17.25 7.01 3.59
CA PHE A 177 16.02 7.65 4.07
C PHE A 177 14.96 7.76 2.95
N ASN A 178 15.37 7.92 1.67
CA ASN A 178 14.45 7.88 0.53
C ASN A 178 14.04 6.43 0.19
N ALA A 179 13.43 5.75 1.15
CA ALA A 179 13.13 4.32 1.06
C ALA A 179 11.95 3.98 0.15
N PHE A 180 11.05 4.93 -0.13
CA PHE A 180 9.84 4.72 -0.92
C PHE A 180 9.77 5.60 -2.15
N ARG A 181 9.14 5.08 -3.22
CA ARG A 181 8.89 5.82 -4.45
C ARG A 181 7.60 5.39 -5.12
N SER A 182 6.95 6.36 -5.77
CA SER A 182 5.88 6.14 -6.74
C SER A 182 6.41 6.53 -8.12
N TYR A 183 6.71 5.54 -8.95
CA TYR A 183 7.37 5.77 -10.25
C TYR A 183 6.41 6.28 -11.32
N ASN A 184 5.17 5.80 -11.28
CA ASN A 184 4.19 6.04 -12.34
C ASN A 184 3.07 7.01 -11.90
N TYR A 185 3.15 7.53 -10.68
CA TYR A 185 2.20 8.53 -10.19
C TYR A 185 2.94 9.58 -9.35
N PRO A 186 2.74 10.86 -9.61
CA PRO A 186 3.45 11.91 -8.89
C PRO A 186 2.99 12.00 -7.42
N PRO A 187 3.82 12.59 -6.52
CA PRO A 187 3.43 12.82 -5.13
C PRO A 187 2.14 13.62 -5.00
N LEU A 188 1.38 13.36 -3.94
CA LEU A 188 0.15 14.09 -3.57
C LEU A 188 0.46 15.35 -2.78
N ALA A 189 1.57 15.36 -2.05
CA ALA A 189 2.10 16.54 -1.39
C ALA A 189 3.62 16.43 -1.21
N THR A 190 4.24 17.59 -1.03
CA THR A 190 5.67 17.72 -0.68
C THR A 190 5.78 18.57 0.57
N ALA A 191 6.45 18.04 1.60
CA ALA A 191 6.77 18.78 2.82
C ALA A 191 8.05 19.57 2.65
N GLY A 192 8.00 20.83 3.03
CA GLY A 192 9.10 21.76 3.13
C GLY A 192 8.86 22.69 4.31
N ILE A 193 9.12 23.98 4.20
CA ILE A 193 8.70 24.98 5.21
C ILE A 193 7.18 24.93 5.40
N HIS A 194 6.45 24.66 4.31
CA HIS A 194 5.02 24.41 4.29
C HIS A 194 4.75 23.14 3.52
N ILE A 195 3.66 22.42 3.87
CA ILE A 195 3.19 21.27 3.10
C ILE A 195 2.45 21.79 1.88
N LYS A 196 3.00 21.50 0.69
CA LYS A 196 2.40 21.85 -0.59
C LYS A 196 1.59 20.67 -1.09
N TYR A 197 0.27 20.78 -1.11
CA TYR A 197 -0.66 19.78 -1.64
C TYR A 197 -0.89 19.95 -3.14
N GLU A 198 -0.95 18.84 -3.86
CA GLU A 198 -1.27 18.77 -5.30
C GLU A 198 -2.75 18.38 -5.45
N TYR A 199 -3.64 19.34 -5.22
CA TYR A 199 -5.10 19.15 -5.09
C TYR A 199 -5.76 18.43 -6.27
N ASP A 200 -5.25 18.60 -7.49
CA ASP A 200 -5.78 17.96 -8.70
C ASP A 200 -5.45 16.46 -8.76
N ARG A 201 -4.47 16.01 -7.98
CA ARG A 201 -4.03 14.61 -7.92
C ARG A 201 -4.69 13.85 -6.79
N ILE A 202 -5.16 14.55 -5.75
CA ILE A 202 -5.79 13.96 -4.58
C ILE A 202 -7.21 13.53 -4.96
N ARG A 203 -7.60 12.30 -4.61
CA ARG A 203 -8.96 11.80 -4.83
C ARG A 203 -9.95 12.58 -3.98
N LYS A 204 -11.12 12.82 -4.54
CA LYS A 204 -12.23 13.45 -3.81
C LYS A 204 -13.09 12.35 -3.19
N ALA A 205 -13.40 12.49 -1.90
CA ALA A 205 -14.35 11.62 -1.24
C ALA A 205 -15.78 11.92 -1.73
N ASP A 206 -16.58 10.88 -1.90
CA ASP A 206 -18.03 11.03 -2.04
C ASP A 206 -18.65 11.09 -0.64
N LEU A 207 -18.99 12.28 -0.19
CA LEU A 207 -19.57 12.51 1.14
C LEU A 207 -21.01 12.00 1.29
N ASN A 208 -21.66 11.60 0.20
CA ASN A 208 -22.99 11.00 0.26
C ASN A 208 -22.95 9.52 0.61
N LEU A 209 -21.77 8.89 0.53
CA LEU A 209 -21.59 7.49 0.82
C LEU A 209 -20.76 7.33 2.11
N PRO A 210 -21.23 6.48 3.05
CA PRO A 210 -20.43 6.15 4.23
C PRO A 210 -19.19 5.34 3.84
N MET A 211 -18.17 5.42 4.66
CA MET A 211 -17.01 4.51 4.55
C MET A 211 -17.49 3.08 4.81
N HIS A 212 -17.16 2.17 3.87
CA HIS A 212 -17.49 0.76 3.97
C HIS A 212 -16.22 -0.09 4.15
N PRO A 213 -16.06 -0.75 5.32
CA PRO A 213 -14.89 -1.55 5.60
C PRO A 213 -15.03 -2.98 5.06
N HIS A 214 -13.97 -3.49 4.44
CA HIS A 214 -13.84 -4.87 4.03
C HIS A 214 -12.77 -5.58 4.87
N TYR A 215 -12.97 -6.86 5.19
CA TYR A 215 -12.12 -7.57 6.14
C TYR A 215 -11.49 -8.86 5.58
N VAL A 216 -11.87 -9.27 4.38
CA VAL A 216 -11.54 -10.60 3.86
C VAL A 216 -10.61 -10.52 2.66
N PHE A 217 -9.58 -11.35 2.68
CA PHE A 217 -8.64 -11.59 1.59
C PHE A 217 -8.55 -13.07 1.29
N ASP A 218 -8.32 -13.42 0.02
CA ASP A 218 -7.94 -14.77 -0.37
C ASP A 218 -6.48 -14.79 -0.79
N THR A 219 -5.67 -15.55 -0.09
CA THR A 219 -4.21 -15.59 -0.28
C THR A 219 -3.74 -16.56 -1.37
N ASN A 220 -4.65 -17.23 -2.08
CA ASN A 220 -4.31 -18.16 -3.15
C ASN A 220 -3.84 -17.43 -4.43
N VAL A 221 -2.92 -16.51 -4.27
CA VAL A 221 -2.30 -15.69 -5.32
C VAL A 221 -0.78 -15.81 -5.22
N LEU A 222 -0.09 -15.86 -6.37
CA LEU A 222 1.36 -16.02 -6.44
C LEU A 222 1.98 -14.97 -7.37
N ILE A 223 3.22 -14.57 -7.07
CA ILE A 223 4.03 -13.75 -7.97
C ILE A 223 5.01 -14.67 -8.72
N LEU A 224 4.97 -14.67 -10.05
CA LEU A 224 5.91 -15.36 -10.90
C LEU A 224 6.75 -14.35 -11.68
N THR A 225 8.00 -14.20 -11.28
CA THR A 225 8.98 -13.41 -12.01
C THR A 225 9.69 -14.29 -13.03
N ILE A 226 9.57 -13.98 -14.32
CA ILE A 226 10.29 -14.69 -15.37
C ILE A 226 11.73 -14.17 -15.48
N PHE A 227 12.65 -15.04 -15.92
CA PHE A 227 14.06 -14.71 -16.11
C PHE A 227 14.62 -15.50 -17.31
N PRO A 228 15.74 -15.05 -17.93
CA PRO A 228 16.39 -15.80 -19.00
C PRO A 228 16.86 -17.17 -18.49
N GLY A 229 16.37 -18.24 -19.13
CA GLY A 229 16.65 -19.61 -18.71
C GLY A 229 15.58 -20.26 -17.84
N ILE A 230 14.47 -19.57 -17.51
CA ILE A 230 13.34 -20.23 -16.83
C ILE A 230 12.89 -21.46 -17.60
N GLN A 231 12.64 -22.56 -16.92
CA GLN A 231 12.32 -23.84 -17.52
C GLN A 231 10.82 -24.16 -17.48
N GLU A 232 10.38 -24.98 -18.43
CA GLU A 232 8.98 -25.41 -18.54
C GLU A 232 8.44 -26.08 -17.28
N ASN A 233 9.25 -26.96 -16.65
CA ASN A 233 8.85 -27.67 -15.45
C ASN A 233 8.58 -26.72 -14.27
N VAL A 234 9.35 -25.63 -14.12
CA VAL A 234 9.14 -24.62 -13.07
C VAL A 234 7.78 -23.96 -13.26
N VAL A 235 7.51 -23.44 -14.45
CA VAL A 235 6.25 -22.75 -14.77
C VAL A 235 5.05 -23.70 -14.68
N SER A 236 5.20 -24.93 -15.20
CA SER A 236 4.17 -25.97 -15.11
C SER A 236 3.81 -26.31 -13.66
N ASN A 237 4.81 -26.44 -12.77
CA ASN A 237 4.56 -26.74 -11.36
C ASN A 237 3.87 -25.58 -10.64
N VAL A 238 4.18 -24.33 -10.96
CA VAL A 238 3.45 -23.16 -10.42
C VAL A 238 1.96 -23.28 -10.74
N PHE A 239 1.61 -23.53 -11.99
CA PHE A 239 0.20 -23.64 -12.39
C PHE A 239 -0.50 -24.92 -11.91
N ARG A 240 0.21 -25.87 -11.32
CA ARG A 240 -0.34 -27.09 -10.69
C ARG A 240 -0.55 -26.95 -9.19
N ILE A 241 -0.18 -25.81 -8.57
CA ILE A 241 -0.40 -25.59 -7.14
C ILE A 241 -1.90 -25.73 -6.83
N PRO A 242 -2.28 -26.62 -5.91
CA PRO A 242 -3.68 -26.79 -5.54
C PRO A 242 -4.29 -25.51 -4.99
N GLY A 243 -5.47 -25.13 -5.47
CA GLY A 243 -6.18 -23.95 -5.00
C GLY A 243 -5.69 -22.61 -5.55
N LEU A 244 -4.60 -22.58 -6.36
CA LEU A 244 -4.11 -21.34 -6.96
C LEU A 244 -5.21 -20.67 -7.81
N LYS A 245 -5.53 -19.42 -7.48
CA LYS A 245 -6.58 -18.62 -8.14
C LYS A 245 -6.03 -17.59 -9.09
N ALA A 246 -4.86 -17.00 -8.76
CA ALA A 246 -4.25 -16.01 -9.63
C ALA A 246 -2.72 -16.00 -9.59
N VAL A 247 -2.12 -15.45 -10.65
CA VAL A 247 -0.68 -15.22 -10.77
C VAL A 247 -0.43 -13.80 -11.25
N VAL A 248 0.36 -13.06 -10.47
CA VAL A 248 0.99 -11.82 -10.91
C VAL A 248 2.24 -12.20 -11.71
N LEU A 249 2.18 -12.09 -13.03
CA LEU A 249 3.27 -12.45 -13.94
C LEU A 249 4.14 -11.22 -14.18
N LYS A 250 5.37 -11.24 -13.64
CA LYS A 250 6.35 -10.16 -13.87
C LYS A 250 7.17 -10.44 -15.11
N THR A 251 6.95 -9.64 -16.16
CA THR A 251 7.58 -9.79 -17.47
C THR A 251 8.57 -8.66 -17.78
N TYR A 252 9.22 -8.70 -18.95
CA TYR A 252 10.25 -7.75 -19.34
C TYR A 252 9.66 -6.50 -19.97
N GLY A 253 10.32 -5.35 -19.75
CA GLY A 253 10.01 -4.09 -20.43
C GLY A 253 8.52 -3.75 -20.39
N SER A 254 7.92 -3.48 -21.54
CA SER A 254 6.49 -3.13 -21.68
C SER A 254 5.53 -4.32 -21.68
N GLY A 255 5.92 -5.44 -21.08
CA GLY A 255 5.06 -6.62 -20.96
C GLY A 255 5.49 -7.81 -21.84
N ASN A 256 6.75 -7.86 -22.27
CA ASN A 256 7.29 -8.89 -23.15
C ASN A 256 7.64 -10.18 -22.37
N ALA A 257 7.36 -11.33 -22.97
CA ALA A 257 7.66 -12.65 -22.42
C ALA A 257 8.28 -13.58 -23.49
N PRO A 258 8.87 -14.72 -23.09
CA PRO A 258 9.40 -15.69 -24.06
C PRO A 258 8.33 -16.20 -25.01
N GLN A 259 8.64 -16.23 -26.31
CA GLN A 259 7.74 -16.72 -27.37
C GLN A 259 7.84 -18.24 -27.57
N LYS A 260 8.33 -18.97 -26.57
CA LYS A 260 8.43 -20.43 -26.61
C LYS A 260 7.04 -21.06 -26.62
N PRO A 261 6.73 -21.99 -27.54
CA PRO A 261 5.39 -22.59 -27.63
C PRO A 261 4.90 -23.20 -26.32
N TRP A 262 5.79 -23.81 -25.54
CA TRP A 262 5.42 -24.38 -24.25
C TRP A 262 4.98 -23.30 -23.23
N PHE A 263 5.60 -22.10 -23.25
CA PHE A 263 5.27 -21.04 -22.32
C PHE A 263 3.86 -20.50 -22.58
N ILE A 264 3.56 -20.15 -23.83
CA ILE A 264 2.24 -19.65 -24.22
C ILE A 264 1.16 -20.72 -23.99
N ARG A 265 1.46 -22.00 -24.30
CA ARG A 265 0.52 -23.11 -24.01
C ARG A 265 0.19 -23.20 -22.53
N LEU A 266 1.19 -23.18 -21.63
CA LEU A 266 0.95 -23.27 -20.18
C LEU A 266 0.12 -22.09 -19.65
N LEU A 267 0.36 -20.87 -20.13
CA LEU A 267 -0.48 -19.72 -19.77
C LEU A 267 -1.92 -19.91 -20.21
N LYS A 268 -2.14 -20.36 -21.47
CA LYS A 268 -3.47 -20.60 -22.01
C LYS A 268 -4.20 -21.70 -21.25
N GLU A 269 -3.55 -22.82 -20.96
CA GLU A 269 -4.11 -23.90 -20.16
C GLU A 269 -4.49 -23.44 -18.74
N ALA A 270 -3.64 -22.60 -18.11
CA ALA A 270 -3.91 -22.04 -16.80
C ALA A 270 -5.14 -21.11 -16.81
N THR A 271 -5.24 -20.20 -17.77
CA THR A 271 -6.37 -19.28 -17.91
C THR A 271 -7.68 -20.01 -18.25
N GLN A 272 -7.62 -21.06 -19.06
CA GLN A 272 -8.78 -21.92 -19.35
C GLN A 272 -9.29 -22.69 -18.11
N ARG A 273 -8.40 -23.02 -17.17
CA ARG A 273 -8.78 -23.62 -15.88
C ARG A 273 -9.30 -22.60 -14.86
N GLY A 274 -9.35 -21.32 -15.22
CA GLY A 274 -9.85 -20.24 -14.37
C GLY A 274 -8.78 -19.50 -13.55
N ILE A 275 -7.49 -19.78 -13.74
CA ILE A 275 -6.43 -19.01 -13.09
C ILE A 275 -6.35 -17.62 -13.75
N VAL A 276 -6.50 -16.56 -12.97
CA VAL A 276 -6.37 -15.19 -13.44
C VAL A 276 -4.89 -14.83 -13.50
N ILE A 277 -4.37 -14.45 -14.67
CA ILE A 277 -2.98 -14.07 -14.85
C ILE A 277 -2.93 -12.58 -15.20
N VAL A 278 -2.28 -11.78 -14.35
CA VAL A 278 -2.09 -10.34 -14.56
C VAL A 278 -0.63 -10.05 -14.83
N ASN A 279 -0.36 -9.47 -15.99
CA ASN A 279 0.97 -9.11 -16.44
C ASN A 279 1.37 -7.73 -15.94
N ILE A 280 2.48 -7.64 -15.23
CA ILE A 280 3.13 -6.39 -14.81
C ILE A 280 4.59 -6.36 -15.27
N SER A 281 5.17 -5.18 -15.38
CA SER A 281 6.56 -5.02 -15.74
C SER A 281 7.50 -5.36 -14.57
N GLN A 282 8.68 -5.89 -14.90
CA GLN A 282 9.82 -5.93 -13.96
C GLN A 282 10.49 -4.57 -13.81
N CYS A 283 10.27 -3.66 -14.78
CA CYS A 283 10.74 -2.30 -14.69
C CYS A 283 9.89 -1.52 -13.67
N PRO A 284 10.49 -0.73 -12.79
CA PRO A 284 9.75 0.02 -11.78
C PRO A 284 8.94 1.18 -12.38
N ALA A 285 9.34 1.70 -13.54
CA ALA A 285 8.66 2.78 -14.26
C ALA A 285 8.18 2.31 -15.64
N GLY A 286 7.09 2.92 -16.10
CA GLY A 286 6.43 2.59 -17.36
C GLY A 286 5.22 1.69 -17.16
N MET A 287 4.60 1.27 -18.27
CA MET A 287 3.39 0.45 -18.23
C MET A 287 3.49 -0.77 -19.14
N VAL A 288 2.61 -1.73 -18.90
CA VAL A 288 2.43 -2.91 -19.75
C VAL A 288 1.46 -2.58 -20.87
N GLU A 289 1.99 -2.60 -22.11
CA GLU A 289 1.24 -2.33 -23.36
C GLU A 289 1.27 -3.56 -24.28
N MET A 290 0.54 -4.62 -23.87
CA MET A 290 0.59 -5.91 -24.59
C MET A 290 0.14 -5.84 -26.06
N ALA A 291 -0.74 -4.92 -26.40
CA ALA A 291 -1.21 -4.77 -27.78
C ALA A 291 -0.19 -4.12 -28.73
N ARG A 292 0.90 -3.55 -28.20
CA ARG A 292 1.89 -2.80 -28.97
C ARG A 292 2.86 -3.68 -29.77
N TYR A 293 3.16 -4.88 -29.26
CA TYR A 293 4.13 -5.80 -29.84
C TYR A 293 3.52 -7.18 -30.05
N GLU A 294 3.96 -7.90 -31.09
CA GLU A 294 3.53 -9.27 -31.39
C GLU A 294 3.68 -10.21 -30.18
N THR A 295 4.79 -10.07 -29.45
CA THR A 295 5.05 -10.82 -28.22
C THR A 295 3.99 -10.63 -27.14
N GLY A 296 3.42 -9.44 -27.05
CA GLY A 296 2.33 -9.13 -26.13
C GLY A 296 0.98 -9.65 -26.62
N LEU A 297 0.74 -9.69 -27.95
CA LEU A 297 -0.50 -10.24 -28.51
C LEU A 297 -0.66 -11.72 -28.17
N HIS A 298 0.40 -12.52 -28.20
CA HIS A 298 0.35 -13.92 -27.80
C HIS A 298 -0.05 -14.10 -26.32
N LEU A 299 0.33 -13.16 -25.44
CA LEU A 299 -0.12 -13.17 -24.04
C LEU A 299 -1.61 -12.85 -23.92
N LEU A 300 -2.10 -11.87 -24.69
CA LEU A 300 -3.53 -11.55 -24.75
C LEU A 300 -4.34 -12.74 -25.24
N ASP A 301 -3.89 -13.41 -26.32
CA ASP A 301 -4.53 -14.61 -26.87
C ASP A 301 -4.52 -15.80 -25.88
N ALA A 302 -3.51 -15.87 -25.03
CA ALA A 302 -3.45 -16.83 -23.94
C ALA A 302 -4.36 -16.44 -22.75
N GLY A 303 -5.04 -15.30 -22.82
CA GLY A 303 -5.95 -14.82 -21.80
C GLY A 303 -5.28 -14.08 -20.64
N VAL A 304 -4.06 -13.63 -20.78
CA VAL A 304 -3.36 -12.79 -19.78
C VAL A 304 -3.92 -11.36 -19.83
N ILE A 305 -4.01 -10.71 -18.67
CA ILE A 305 -4.57 -9.37 -18.50
C ILE A 305 -3.42 -8.38 -18.25
N SER A 306 -3.49 -7.16 -18.79
CA SER A 306 -2.55 -6.10 -18.46
C SER A 306 -2.80 -5.56 -17.04
N GLY A 307 -1.72 -5.39 -16.26
CA GLY A 307 -1.74 -4.64 -15.00
C GLY A 307 -1.42 -3.15 -15.19
N PHE A 308 -1.27 -2.71 -16.44
CA PHE A 308 -0.91 -1.32 -16.81
C PHE A 308 0.38 -0.86 -16.10
N ASP A 309 0.30 0.22 -15.35
CA ASP A 309 1.39 0.84 -14.60
C ASP A 309 1.29 0.61 -13.08
N ALA A 310 0.45 -0.36 -12.66
CA ALA A 310 0.29 -0.69 -11.25
C ALA A 310 1.56 -1.33 -10.65
N THR A 311 1.75 -1.14 -9.35
CA THR A 311 2.84 -1.80 -8.61
C THR A 311 2.50 -3.27 -8.35
N VAL A 312 3.52 -4.09 -8.06
CA VAL A 312 3.32 -5.50 -7.71
C VAL A 312 2.49 -5.64 -6.44
N GLU A 313 2.74 -4.78 -5.46
CA GLU A 313 2.02 -4.74 -4.18
C GLU A 313 0.53 -4.49 -4.40
N SER A 314 0.22 -3.54 -5.27
CA SER A 314 -1.15 -3.19 -5.59
C SER A 314 -1.89 -4.29 -6.35
N VAL A 315 -1.29 -4.87 -7.39
CA VAL A 315 -1.94 -5.95 -8.15
C VAL A 315 -2.14 -7.18 -7.29
N LEU A 316 -1.14 -7.56 -6.48
CA LEU A 316 -1.23 -8.71 -5.58
C LEU A 316 -2.38 -8.54 -4.58
N THR A 317 -2.40 -7.42 -3.86
CA THR A 317 -3.41 -7.17 -2.82
C THR A 317 -4.79 -6.97 -3.41
N LYS A 318 -4.92 -6.39 -4.62
CA LYS A 318 -6.18 -6.29 -5.34
C LYS A 318 -6.75 -7.66 -5.72
N LEU A 319 -5.92 -8.58 -6.22
CA LEU A 319 -6.34 -9.95 -6.53
C LEU A 319 -6.80 -10.67 -5.27
N MET A 320 -6.03 -10.60 -4.19
CA MET A 320 -6.43 -11.16 -2.89
C MET A 320 -7.77 -10.58 -2.40
N PHE A 321 -7.96 -9.26 -2.55
CA PHE A 321 -9.19 -8.57 -2.19
C PHE A 321 -10.38 -9.07 -3.01
N LEU A 322 -10.27 -9.09 -4.34
CA LEU A 322 -11.36 -9.50 -5.23
C LEU A 322 -11.78 -10.96 -4.98
N PHE A 323 -10.83 -11.88 -4.84
CA PHE A 323 -11.12 -13.27 -4.52
C PHE A 323 -11.65 -13.45 -3.10
N GLY A 324 -11.26 -12.61 -2.16
CA GLY A 324 -11.82 -12.58 -0.80
C GLY A 324 -13.32 -12.25 -0.76
N HIS A 325 -13.84 -11.57 -1.79
CA HIS A 325 -15.27 -11.27 -1.95
C HIS A 325 -16.05 -12.34 -2.71
N ASN A 326 -15.50 -13.56 -2.83
CA ASN A 326 -16.10 -14.70 -3.51
C ASN A 326 -16.45 -14.46 -4.98
N LEU A 327 -15.77 -13.52 -5.64
CA LEU A 327 -15.92 -13.29 -7.06
C LEU A 327 -15.40 -14.49 -7.85
N THR A 328 -16.13 -14.86 -8.89
CA THR A 328 -15.68 -15.88 -9.84
C THR A 328 -14.46 -15.37 -10.63
N PRO A 329 -13.63 -16.25 -11.18
CA PRO A 329 -12.51 -15.85 -12.04
C PRO A 329 -12.91 -14.90 -13.19
N LYS A 330 -14.11 -15.08 -13.76
CA LYS A 330 -14.64 -14.20 -14.81
C LYS A 330 -14.93 -12.80 -14.29
N GLU A 331 -15.52 -12.67 -13.13
CA GLU A 331 -15.79 -11.38 -12.49
C GLU A 331 -14.49 -10.69 -12.09
N VAL A 332 -13.53 -11.43 -11.49
CA VAL A 332 -12.21 -10.88 -11.16
C VAL A 332 -11.50 -10.35 -12.42
N ARG A 333 -11.58 -11.07 -13.55
CA ARG A 333 -11.02 -10.60 -14.83
C ARG A 333 -11.62 -9.27 -15.30
N ASN A 334 -12.90 -9.02 -15.04
CA ASN A 334 -13.57 -7.76 -15.38
C ASN A 334 -13.16 -6.62 -14.41
N GLU A 335 -13.13 -6.95 -13.10
CA GLU A 335 -12.88 -5.96 -12.05
C GLU A 335 -11.39 -5.59 -11.89
N ILE A 336 -10.46 -6.47 -12.26
CA ILE A 336 -9.01 -6.17 -12.11
C ILE A 336 -8.59 -4.94 -12.91
N ASN A 337 -9.20 -4.71 -14.07
CA ASN A 337 -8.95 -3.57 -14.94
C ASN A 337 -9.87 -2.37 -14.68
N ARG A 338 -10.68 -2.40 -13.62
CA ARG A 338 -11.43 -1.25 -13.12
C ARG A 338 -10.66 -0.63 -11.97
N SER A 339 -10.25 0.64 -12.09
CA SER A 339 -9.60 1.33 -10.99
C SER A 339 -10.58 1.56 -9.84
N ILE A 340 -10.30 1.00 -8.68
CA ILE A 340 -11.13 1.08 -7.47
C ILE A 340 -10.62 2.22 -6.58
N ALA A 341 -9.31 2.28 -6.40
CA ALA A 341 -8.64 3.18 -5.47
C ALA A 341 -7.52 4.03 -6.11
N GLY A 342 -7.54 4.22 -7.44
CA GLY A 342 -6.52 4.99 -8.17
C GLY A 342 -5.19 4.25 -8.32
N GLU A 343 -5.22 2.92 -8.31
CA GLU A 343 -4.07 2.03 -8.28
C GLU A 343 -3.31 1.92 -9.61
N PHE A 344 -3.90 2.36 -10.70
CA PHE A 344 -3.24 2.46 -12.02
C PHE A 344 -3.83 3.59 -12.87
N THR A 345 -3.07 4.00 -13.88
CA THR A 345 -3.50 4.94 -14.90
C THR A 345 -3.92 4.17 -16.14
N ARG A 346 -5.13 4.45 -16.66
CA ARG A 346 -5.52 3.90 -17.97
C ARG A 346 -4.86 4.70 -19.07
N PRO A 347 -4.33 4.03 -20.12
CA PRO A 347 -3.95 4.74 -21.32
C PRO A 347 -5.17 5.46 -21.90
N GLU A 348 -5.01 6.68 -22.31
CA GLU A 348 -6.00 7.36 -23.14
C GLU A 348 -6.05 6.59 -24.49
N LEU A 349 -7.27 6.12 -24.86
CA LEU A 349 -7.52 5.41 -26.10
C LEU A 349 -7.47 6.37 -27.28
#